data_4693fb8bd162c45eb0c247bb6a25a8a6
#
_entry.id   4693fb8bd162c45eb0c247bb6a25a8a6
#
_cell.length_a   1.000
_cell.length_b   1.000
_cell.length_c   1.000
_cell.angle_alpha   90.00
_cell.angle_beta   90.00
_cell.angle_gamma   90.00
#
_symmetry.space_group_name_H-M   'P 1'
#
loop_
_entity.id
_entity.type
_entity.pdbx_description
1 polymer ?
#
loop_
_entity_poly.entity_id
_entity_poly.type
_entity_poly.pdbx_seq_one_letter_code
_entity_poly.pdbx_strand_id
1 'polypeptide(L)' 'MTMYEDYDNREDFKEYGKHCWLLTPWRGYRSATIVGQTDKGYIVQVSSGAEIVVYPDEIEID' A
#
# COMPACT_ATOMS: atom_id res chain seq x y z
N MET A 1 -5.99 -3.23 -23.32
CA MET A 1 -5.64 -3.15 -22.64
C MET A 1 -5.97 -2.70 -21.36
N THR A 2 -6.74 -3.40 -20.76
CA THR A 2 -7.20 -3.09 -19.50
C THR A 2 -6.15 -3.11 -18.48
N MET A 3 -5.11 -3.87 -18.74
CA MET A 3 -4.08 -3.91 -17.83
C MET A 3 -3.45 -2.57 -17.64
N TYR A 4 -3.38 -1.79 -18.67
CA TYR A 4 -2.82 -0.48 -18.55
C TYR A 4 -3.73 0.41 -17.78
N GLU A 5 -5.03 0.24 -17.89
CA GLU A 5 -5.95 1.07 -17.17
C GLU A 5 -5.83 0.86 -15.68
N ASP A 6 -5.73 -0.39 -15.28
CA ASP A 6 -5.57 -0.68 -13.87
C ASP A 6 -4.28 -0.09 -13.35
N TYR A 7 -3.25 -0.20 -14.15
CA TYR A 7 -1.96 0.28 -13.74
C TYR A 7 -1.96 1.80 -13.62
N ASP A 8 -2.60 2.47 -14.56
CA ASP A 8 -2.62 3.92 -14.53
C ASP A 8 -3.47 4.45 -13.40
N ASN A 9 -4.46 3.70 -12.97
CA ASN A 9 -5.36 4.17 -11.93
C ASN A 9 -4.84 3.95 -10.54
N ARG A 10 -3.70 3.32 -10.39
CA ARG A 10 -3.21 3.00 -9.06
C ARG A 10 -2.93 4.25 -8.25
N GLU A 11 -2.71 5.38 -8.90
CA GLU A 11 -2.43 6.62 -8.19
C GLU A 11 -3.67 7.46 -8.00
N ASP A 12 -4.82 6.99 -8.50
CA ASP A 12 -6.03 7.78 -8.44
C ASP A 12 -6.95 7.36 -7.32
N PHE A 13 -6.64 6.32 -6.58
CA PHE A 13 -7.52 5.90 -5.49
C PHE A 13 -7.24 6.76 -4.26
N LYS A 14 -8.26 6.92 -3.44
CA LYS A 14 -8.21 7.92 -2.40
C LYS A 14 -7.17 7.66 -1.32
N GLU A 15 -6.74 6.43 -1.15
CA GLU A 15 -5.75 6.10 -0.14
C GLU A 15 -4.32 6.30 -0.62
N TYR A 16 -4.13 6.62 -1.89
CA TYR A 16 -2.78 6.78 -2.41
C TYR A 16 -2.03 7.88 -1.67
N GLY A 17 -0.83 7.59 -1.26
CA GLY A 17 0.01 8.56 -0.58
C GLY A 17 -0.26 8.68 0.91
N LYS A 18 -1.27 7.99 1.42
CA LYS A 18 -1.58 8.09 2.83
C LYS A 18 -0.63 7.23 3.64
N HIS A 19 -0.35 7.70 4.83
CA HIS A 19 0.47 6.97 5.79
C HIS A 19 -0.39 5.90 6.45
N CYS A 20 0.19 4.76 6.71
CA CYS A 20 -0.52 3.70 7.41
C CYS A 20 0.40 3.05 8.42
N TRP A 21 -0.21 2.40 9.41
CA TRP A 21 0.51 1.66 10.43
C TRP A 21 0.34 0.19 10.15
N LEU A 22 1.44 -0.55 10.25
CA LEU A 22 1.42 -2.00 10.06
C LEU A 22 1.07 -2.63 11.40
N LEU A 23 -0.06 -3.32 11.46
CA LEU A 23 -0.48 -3.95 12.71
C LEU A 23 0.47 -5.06 13.10
N THR A 24 1.08 -5.71 12.10
CA THR A 24 2.15 -6.66 12.36
C THR A 24 3.40 -6.10 11.70
N PRO A 25 4.43 -5.77 12.46
CA PRO A 25 5.62 -5.17 11.88
C PRO A 25 6.26 -6.08 10.83
N TRP A 26 6.75 -5.48 9.76
CA TRP A 26 7.42 -6.21 8.69
C TRP A 26 8.89 -5.85 8.76
N ARG A 27 9.71 -6.85 9.11
CA ARG A 27 11.17 -6.67 9.21
C ARG A 27 11.53 -5.46 10.08
N GLY A 28 10.77 -5.25 11.15
CA GLY A 28 11.02 -4.14 12.05
C GLY A 28 10.35 -2.85 11.68
N TYR A 29 9.79 -2.74 10.48
CA TYR A 29 9.08 -1.53 10.09
C TYR A 29 7.66 -1.59 10.62
N ARG A 30 7.19 -0.48 11.18
CA ARG A 30 5.86 -0.42 11.76
C ARG A 30 4.91 0.46 10.98
N SER A 31 5.42 1.23 10.03
CA SER A 31 4.60 2.12 9.25
C SER A 31 5.07 2.15 7.82
N ALA A 32 4.22 2.64 6.94
CA ALA A 32 4.53 2.66 5.53
C ALA A 32 3.61 3.67 4.85
N THR A 33 3.86 3.91 3.57
CA THR A 33 3.04 4.81 2.78
C THR A 33 2.36 3.99 1.69
N ILE A 34 1.08 4.24 1.49
CA ILE A 34 0.33 3.51 0.47
C ILE A 34 0.71 4.05 -0.89
N VAL A 35 1.24 3.18 -1.74
CA VAL A 35 1.71 3.58 -3.06
C VAL A 35 1.02 2.82 -4.19
N GLY A 36 0.13 1.90 -3.85
CA GLY A 36 -0.60 1.15 -4.88
C GLY A 36 -1.76 0.41 -4.29
N GLN A 37 -2.55 -0.19 -5.17
CA GLN A 37 -3.72 -0.94 -4.75
C GLN A 37 -3.81 -2.18 -5.61
N THR A 38 -4.17 -3.29 -4.99
CA THR A 38 -4.38 -4.55 -5.69
C THR A 38 -5.78 -5.04 -5.37
N ASP A 39 -6.21 -6.10 -6.05
CA ASP A 39 -7.50 -6.68 -5.76
C ASP A 39 -7.54 -7.35 -4.40
N LYS A 40 -6.40 -7.54 -3.77
CA LYS A 40 -6.35 -8.15 -2.45
C LYS A 40 -6.12 -7.12 -1.34
N GLY A 41 -5.62 -5.95 -1.67
CA GLY A 41 -5.33 -4.97 -0.65
C GLY A 41 -4.50 -3.83 -1.21
N TYR A 42 -3.47 -3.45 -0.48
CA TYR A 42 -2.67 -2.30 -0.85
C TYR A 42 -1.22 -2.68 -1.01
N ILE A 43 -0.52 -1.92 -1.84
CA ILE A 43 0.93 -1.97 -1.91
C ILE A 43 1.43 -0.81 -1.08
N VAL A 44 2.26 -1.09 -0.10
CA VAL A 44 2.79 -0.04 0.77
C VAL A 44 4.31 -0.06 0.70
N GLN A 45 4.91 1.10 0.85
CA GLN A 45 6.35 1.26 0.78
C GLN A 45 6.87 1.65 2.15
N VAL A 46 7.83 0.90 2.66
CA VAL A 46 8.46 1.21 3.93
C VAL A 46 9.64 2.15 3.70
N SER A 47 10.23 2.66 4.78
CA SER A 47 11.23 3.70 4.67
C SER A 47 12.49 3.28 3.92
N SER A 48 12.77 2.01 3.84
CA SER A 48 13.93 1.55 3.08
C SER A 48 13.69 1.58 1.57
N GLY A 49 12.44 1.81 1.15
CA GLY A 49 12.09 1.77 -0.25
C GLY A 49 11.46 0.46 -0.68
N ALA A 50 11.44 -0.53 0.17
CA ALA A 50 10.85 -1.82 -0.18
C ALA A 50 9.32 -1.70 -0.23
N GLU A 51 8.71 -2.39 -1.18
CA GLU A 51 7.27 -2.38 -1.33
C GLU A 51 6.73 -3.76 -1.01
N ILE A 52 5.66 -3.79 -0.23
CA ILE A 52 5.03 -5.06 0.15
C ILE A 52 3.53 -4.92 -0.05
N VAL A 53 2.87 -6.08 -0.21
CA VAL A 53 1.42 -6.13 -0.36
C VAL A 53 0.83 -6.50 0.98
N VAL A 54 -0.16 -5.74 1.42
CA VAL A 54 -0.83 -5.98 2.70
C VAL A 54 -2.33 -5.99 2.48
N TYR A 55 -3.04 -6.72 3.34
CA TYR A 55 -4.49 -6.70 3.31
C TYR A 55 -5.00 -5.50 4.09
N PRO A 56 -6.20 -5.03 3.77
CA PRO A 56 -6.72 -3.84 4.46
C PRO A 56 -6.84 -4.01 5.96
N ASP A 57 -7.10 -5.24 6.43
CA ASP A 57 -7.24 -5.46 7.86
C ASP A 57 -5.90 -5.67 8.56
N GLU A 58 -4.82 -5.59 7.83
CA GLU A 58 -3.48 -5.70 8.41
C GLU A 58 -2.85 -4.35 8.64
N ILE A 59 -3.51 -3.28 8.27
CA ILE A 59 -2.97 -1.93 8.42
C ILE A 59 -4.04 -1.01 8.97
N GLU A 60 -3.58 0.09 9.51
CA GLU A 60 -4.47 1.14 9.97
C GLU A 60 -4.08 2.40 9.22
N ILE A 61 -4.99 2.96 8.46
CA ILE A 61 -4.72 4.14 7.64
C ILE A 61 -4.97 5.38 8.46
N ASP A 62 -4.02 6.29 8.44
CA ASP A 62 -4.14 7.54 9.16
C ASP A 62 -5.26 8.43 8.65
#